data_81fc984591fe7ce2782c4d2f180741fe
#
_entry.id   81fc984591fe7ce2782c4d2f180741fe
#
_cell.length_a   1.000
_cell.length_b   1.000
_cell.length_c   1.000
_cell.angle_alpha   90.00
_cell.angle_beta   90.00
_cell.angle_gamma   90.00
#
_symmetry.space_group_name_H-M   'P 1'
#
loop_
_entity.id
_entity.type
_entity.pdbx_description
1 polymer ?
#
loop_
_entity_poly.entity_id
_entity_poly.type
_entity_poly.pdbx_seq_one_letter_code
_entity_poly.pdbx_strand_id
1 'polypeptide(L)'
;MITRLIRQWDADIVIVNRPNDYHPDHRYTSILVQDSAYMVTVPFFCPDVPALKKNPVFLYASDRFKKPNPFQPDVAVSIDDVIEPTLDALLVMESQIQEGGANGYAGLFPEEPVGRQRRTEESRRSLARRYAGEATRYRDVLARFYGDERARNVHYAQAYELCEYGRQPSTDELKKLFPF
;
A
#
# COMPACT_ATOMS: atom_id res chain seq x y z
N MET A 1 16.37 2.34 12.87
CA MET A 1 15.13 1.65 13.27
C MET A 1 14.57 0.82 12.13
N ILE A 2 14.20 1.39 10.99
CA ILE A 2 13.57 0.68 9.83
C ILE A 2 14.42 -0.52 9.37
N THR A 3 15.70 -0.33 9.10
CA THR A 3 16.62 -1.42 8.70
C THR A 3 16.61 -2.60 9.69
N ARG A 4 16.58 -2.33 11.01
CA ARG A 4 16.48 -3.39 12.03
C ARG A 4 15.18 -4.16 11.94
N LEU A 5 14.06 -3.45 11.80
CA LEU A 5 12.74 -4.08 11.67
C LEU A 5 12.66 -4.98 10.45
N ILE A 6 13.12 -4.50 9.29
CA ILE A 6 13.14 -5.29 8.05
C ILE A 6 13.99 -6.56 8.24
N ARG A 7 15.17 -6.45 8.88
CA ARG A 7 16.05 -7.60 9.16
C ARG A 7 15.44 -8.57 10.15
N GLN A 8 14.87 -8.08 11.26
CA GLN A 8 14.25 -8.92 12.29
C GLN A 8 13.02 -9.66 11.78
N TRP A 9 12.28 -9.04 10.87
CA TRP A 9 11.13 -9.65 10.22
C TRP A 9 11.51 -10.64 9.12
N ASP A 10 12.74 -10.55 8.58
CA ASP A 10 13.19 -11.26 7.38
C ASP A 10 12.21 -11.09 6.21
N ALA A 11 11.83 -9.84 5.97
CA ALA A 11 10.75 -9.49 5.05
C ALA A 11 11.09 -9.84 3.60
N ASP A 12 10.16 -10.47 2.88
CA ASP A 12 10.25 -10.66 1.43
C ASP A 12 9.80 -9.42 0.65
N ILE A 13 8.83 -8.69 1.22
CA ILE A 13 8.23 -7.48 0.63
C ILE A 13 8.20 -6.36 1.67
N VAL A 14 8.55 -5.15 1.24
CA VAL A 14 8.40 -3.92 2.02
C VAL A 14 7.58 -2.93 1.20
N ILE A 15 6.44 -2.47 1.74
CA ILE A 15 5.54 -1.54 1.07
C ILE A 15 5.55 -0.20 1.79
N VAL A 16 5.63 0.90 1.04
CA VAL A 16 5.66 2.26 1.56
C VAL A 16 5.00 3.24 0.57
N ASN A 17 4.74 4.47 1.00
CA ASN A 17 4.32 5.55 0.10
C ASN A 17 5.45 5.92 -0.88
N ARG A 18 5.12 6.63 -1.96
CA ARG A 18 6.14 7.19 -2.84
C ARG A 18 6.82 8.43 -2.21
N PRO A 19 8.10 8.72 -2.55
CA PRO A 19 8.83 9.87 -1.99
C PRO A 19 8.31 11.22 -2.48
N ASN A 20 7.37 11.28 -3.41
CA ASN A 20 6.73 12.47 -3.93
C ASN A 20 5.30 12.72 -3.37
N ASP A 21 4.97 12.06 -2.26
CA ASP A 21 3.69 12.27 -1.55
C ASP A 21 3.58 13.70 -0.99
N TYR A 22 2.34 14.16 -0.78
CA TYR A 22 2.07 15.52 -0.27
C TYR A 22 2.46 15.71 1.19
N HIS A 23 2.34 14.66 2.03
CA HIS A 23 2.55 14.78 3.47
C HIS A 23 4.02 14.55 3.84
N PRO A 24 4.62 15.37 4.70
CA PRO A 24 6.02 15.21 5.10
C PRO A 24 6.29 13.83 5.74
N ASP A 25 5.41 13.34 6.63
CA ASP A 25 5.60 12.03 7.27
C ASP A 25 5.59 10.89 6.25
N HIS A 26 4.75 10.98 5.21
CA HIS A 26 4.75 10.01 4.12
C HIS A 26 6.05 10.05 3.33
N ARG A 27 6.49 11.26 2.93
CA ARG A 27 7.73 11.43 2.14
C ARG A 27 8.97 10.97 2.89
N TYR A 28 9.16 11.45 4.12
CA TYR A 28 10.37 11.12 4.88
C TYR A 28 10.39 9.66 5.32
N THR A 29 9.24 9.06 5.65
CA THR A 29 9.15 7.62 5.87
C THR A 29 9.52 6.86 4.60
N SER A 30 9.04 7.30 3.44
CA SER A 30 9.39 6.69 2.16
C SER A 30 10.89 6.76 1.88
N ILE A 31 11.51 7.92 2.08
CA ILE A 31 12.97 8.10 1.90
C ILE A 31 13.75 7.18 2.84
N LEU A 32 13.38 7.10 4.13
CA LEU A 32 14.04 6.21 5.09
C LEU A 32 13.90 4.73 4.74
N VAL A 33 12.75 4.31 4.21
CA VAL A 33 12.56 2.95 3.73
C VAL A 33 13.39 2.70 2.47
N GLN A 34 13.41 3.64 1.54
CA GLN A 34 14.19 3.59 0.31
C GLN A 34 15.70 3.49 0.60
N ASP A 35 16.22 4.30 1.53
CA ASP A 35 17.61 4.21 1.99
C ASP A 35 17.91 2.84 2.63
N SER A 36 16.93 2.24 3.31
CA SER A 36 17.08 0.91 3.89
C SER A 36 17.19 -0.19 2.84
N ALA A 37 16.71 0.00 1.62
CA ALA A 37 16.77 -0.99 0.54
C ALA A 37 18.20 -1.47 0.21
N TYR A 38 19.21 -0.60 0.36
CA TYR A 38 20.61 -0.99 0.27
C TYR A 38 21.16 -1.48 1.62
N MET A 39 20.82 -0.76 2.69
CA MET A 39 21.45 -0.94 4.02
C MET A 39 21.07 -2.25 4.71
N VAL A 40 19.95 -2.90 4.33
CA VAL A 40 19.55 -4.19 4.94
C VAL A 40 20.54 -5.31 4.68
N THR A 41 21.35 -5.23 3.62
CA THR A 41 22.38 -6.24 3.27
C THR A 41 23.79 -5.84 3.70
N VAL A 42 24.01 -4.65 4.28
CA VAL A 42 25.34 -4.15 4.70
C VAL A 42 25.67 -4.63 6.11
N PRO A 43 26.68 -5.52 6.30
CA PRO A 43 26.93 -6.18 7.60
C PRO A 43 27.24 -5.22 8.76
N PHE A 44 28.00 -4.16 8.49
CA PHE A 44 28.46 -3.23 9.53
C PHE A 44 27.45 -2.11 9.86
N PHE A 45 26.36 -2.03 9.10
CA PHE A 45 25.23 -1.15 9.44
C PHE A 45 24.28 -1.90 10.37
N CYS A 46 23.99 -1.38 11.55
CA CYS A 46 23.19 -2.05 12.60
C CYS A 46 23.72 -3.47 12.91
N PRO A 47 24.98 -3.63 13.36
CA PRO A 47 25.64 -4.93 13.53
C PRO A 47 25.02 -5.80 14.64
N ASP A 48 24.14 -5.23 15.45
CA ASP A 48 23.33 -5.91 16.47
C ASP A 48 22.25 -6.84 15.89
N VAL A 49 21.96 -6.71 14.58
CA VAL A 49 21.02 -7.59 13.86
C VAL A 49 21.69 -8.09 12.58
N PRO A 50 21.72 -9.41 12.32
CA PRO A 50 22.35 -9.97 11.13
C PRO A 50 21.84 -9.31 9.84
N ALA A 51 22.76 -9.03 8.92
CA ALA A 51 22.41 -8.52 7.60
C ALA A 51 21.64 -9.57 6.79
N LEU A 52 20.67 -9.14 5.99
CA LEU A 52 19.94 -10.04 5.10
C LEU A 52 20.86 -10.57 4.00
N LYS A 53 20.71 -11.84 3.66
CA LYS A 53 21.43 -12.47 2.53
C LYS A 53 20.78 -12.14 1.18
N LYS A 54 19.48 -11.80 1.19
CA LYS A 54 18.67 -11.47 0.02
C LYS A 54 17.92 -10.17 0.29
N ASN A 55 18.03 -9.21 -0.61
CA ASN A 55 17.32 -7.96 -0.48
C ASN A 55 15.81 -8.18 -0.72
N PRO A 56 14.92 -7.63 0.12
CA PRO A 56 13.49 -7.63 -0.15
C PRO A 56 13.10 -6.95 -1.47
N VAL A 57 11.90 -7.21 -1.93
CA VAL A 57 11.24 -6.39 -2.94
C VAL A 57 10.63 -5.18 -2.25
N PHE A 58 11.03 -3.98 -2.66
CA PHE A 58 10.46 -2.74 -2.16
C PHE A 58 9.40 -2.23 -3.15
N LEU A 59 8.27 -1.80 -2.64
CA LEU A 59 7.10 -1.41 -3.42
C LEU A 59 6.52 -0.11 -2.90
N TYR A 60 6.04 0.71 -3.83
CA TYR A 60 5.25 1.89 -3.52
C TYR A 60 3.76 1.59 -3.65
N ALA A 61 2.98 1.98 -2.65
CA ALA A 61 1.53 1.95 -2.73
C ALA A 61 1.00 2.98 -3.74
N SER A 62 -0.12 2.67 -4.37
CA SER A 62 -0.74 3.54 -5.38
C SER A 62 -1.13 4.90 -4.81
N ASP A 63 -0.88 5.94 -5.59
CA ASP A 63 -1.31 7.31 -5.34
C ASP A 63 -1.85 7.99 -6.62
N ARG A 64 -2.07 9.29 -6.56
CA ARG A 64 -2.55 10.11 -7.70
C ARG A 64 -1.62 11.26 -8.05
N PHE A 65 -0.44 11.31 -7.44
CA PHE A 65 0.54 12.35 -7.72
C PHE A 65 1.20 12.10 -9.08
N LYS A 66 1.37 13.18 -9.84
CA LYS A 66 1.88 13.11 -11.22
C LYS A 66 3.29 13.66 -11.36
N LYS A 67 3.78 14.39 -10.37
CA LYS A 67 5.10 15.05 -10.43
C LYS A 67 5.99 14.58 -9.27
N PRO A 68 7.31 14.37 -9.50
CA PRO A 68 7.99 14.48 -10.80
C PRO A 68 7.54 13.43 -11.83
N ASN A 69 7.12 12.23 -11.41
CA ASN A 69 6.65 11.15 -12.27
C ASN A 69 5.27 10.65 -11.82
N PRO A 70 4.36 10.30 -12.75
CA PRO A 70 3.12 9.64 -12.40
C PRO A 70 3.38 8.23 -11.85
N PHE A 71 2.44 7.72 -11.03
CA PHE A 71 2.46 6.33 -10.57
C PHE A 71 2.32 5.36 -11.76
N GLN A 72 3.23 4.39 -11.85
CA GLN A 72 3.28 3.37 -12.91
C GLN A 72 3.24 1.97 -12.28
N PRO A 73 2.08 1.31 -12.21
CA PRO A 73 1.96 0.05 -11.50
C PRO A 73 2.65 -1.10 -12.23
N ASP A 74 3.49 -1.83 -11.51
CA ASP A 74 4.07 -3.10 -11.94
C ASP A 74 3.21 -4.29 -11.54
N VAL A 75 2.50 -4.16 -10.40
CA VAL A 75 1.65 -5.20 -9.82
C VAL A 75 0.29 -4.62 -9.48
N ALA A 76 -0.78 -5.38 -9.77
CA ALA A 76 -2.12 -5.11 -9.25
C ALA A 76 -2.72 -6.41 -8.74
N VAL A 77 -3.27 -6.37 -7.53
CA VAL A 77 -3.82 -7.55 -6.83
C VAL A 77 -5.31 -7.35 -6.60
N SER A 78 -6.12 -8.37 -6.94
CA SER A 78 -7.53 -8.40 -6.54
C SER A 78 -7.65 -8.50 -5.03
N ILE A 79 -8.50 -7.67 -4.46
CA ILE A 79 -8.87 -7.71 -3.04
C ILE A 79 -10.36 -7.99 -2.84
N ASP A 80 -11.02 -8.56 -3.84
CA ASP A 80 -12.46 -8.84 -3.79
C ASP A 80 -12.83 -9.70 -2.58
N ASP A 81 -12.05 -10.75 -2.30
CA ASP A 81 -12.30 -11.68 -1.19
C ASP A 81 -12.02 -11.08 0.19
N VAL A 82 -11.29 -9.97 0.25
CA VAL A 82 -10.86 -9.33 1.51
C VAL A 82 -11.30 -7.86 1.63
N ILE A 83 -12.18 -7.40 0.74
CA ILE A 83 -12.62 -6.00 0.76
C ILE A 83 -13.34 -5.64 2.06
N GLU A 84 -14.24 -6.48 2.54
CA GLU A 84 -15.00 -6.19 3.76
C GLU A 84 -14.11 -6.10 5.00
N PRO A 85 -13.26 -7.09 5.34
CA PRO A 85 -12.33 -6.94 6.46
C PRO A 85 -11.34 -5.78 6.27
N THR A 86 -10.96 -5.43 5.03
CA THR A 86 -10.12 -4.24 4.76
C THR A 86 -10.85 -2.96 5.13
N LEU A 87 -12.12 -2.83 4.74
CA LEU A 87 -12.94 -1.66 5.07
C LEU A 87 -13.16 -1.57 6.59
N ASP A 88 -13.45 -2.69 7.26
CA ASP A 88 -13.62 -2.74 8.71
C ASP A 88 -12.34 -2.27 9.43
N ALA A 89 -11.17 -2.76 9.02
CA ALA A 89 -9.89 -2.36 9.60
C ALA A 89 -9.60 -0.87 9.42
N LEU A 90 -9.95 -0.29 8.27
CA LEU A 90 -9.78 1.15 8.03
C LEU A 90 -10.75 2.00 8.87
N LEU A 91 -11.98 1.56 9.04
CA LEU A 91 -13.02 2.30 9.77
C LEU A 91 -12.73 2.45 11.27
N VAL A 92 -11.90 1.58 11.87
CA VAL A 92 -11.48 1.74 13.28
C VAL A 92 -10.50 2.89 13.49
N MET A 93 -9.92 3.45 12.42
CA MET A 93 -9.07 4.65 12.48
C MET A 93 -9.95 5.91 12.49
N GLU A 94 -10.65 6.16 13.58
CA GLU A 94 -11.68 7.21 13.70
C GLU A 94 -11.16 8.58 13.27
N SER A 95 -10.05 9.04 13.83
CA SER A 95 -9.48 10.35 13.53
C SER A 95 -9.07 10.53 12.06
N GLN A 96 -8.63 9.47 11.39
CA GLN A 96 -8.18 9.53 9.99
C GLN A 96 -9.33 9.38 8.99
N ILE A 97 -10.29 8.50 9.27
CA ILE A 97 -11.32 8.10 8.31
C ILE A 97 -12.67 8.76 8.63
N GLN A 98 -13.09 8.69 9.89
CA GLN A 98 -14.42 9.16 10.29
C GLN A 98 -14.45 10.68 10.51
N GLU A 99 -13.43 11.21 11.17
CA GLU A 99 -13.30 12.63 11.49
C GLU A 99 -12.64 13.46 10.38
N GLY A 100 -12.14 12.82 9.31
CA GLY A 100 -11.62 13.49 8.11
C GLY A 100 -10.12 13.81 8.12
N GLY A 101 -9.34 13.20 9.01
CA GLY A 101 -7.88 13.36 9.09
C GLY A 101 -7.45 14.77 9.54
N ALA A 102 -6.28 15.20 9.10
CA ALA A 102 -5.65 16.46 9.56
C ALA A 102 -6.47 17.74 9.30
N ASN A 103 -7.37 17.72 8.32
CA ASN A 103 -8.27 18.82 8.00
C ASN A 103 -9.70 18.61 8.49
N GLY A 104 -9.91 17.54 9.23
CA GLY A 104 -11.21 17.20 9.79
C GLY A 104 -11.42 17.72 11.21
N TYR A 105 -12.50 17.30 11.82
CA TYR A 105 -12.82 17.59 13.22
C TYR A 105 -13.78 16.53 13.79
N ALA A 106 -13.77 16.33 15.11
CA ALA A 106 -14.56 15.31 15.79
C ALA A 106 -16.08 15.37 15.49
N GLY A 107 -16.63 16.56 15.26
CA GLY A 107 -18.03 16.73 14.90
C GLY A 107 -18.47 16.11 13.57
N LEU A 108 -17.53 15.69 12.70
CA LEU A 108 -17.85 14.88 11.51
C LEU A 108 -18.24 13.44 11.87
N PHE A 109 -17.88 12.99 13.07
CA PHE A 109 -18.22 11.68 13.60
C PHE A 109 -18.96 11.88 14.94
N PRO A 110 -20.23 12.27 14.92
CA PRO A 110 -20.98 12.67 16.10
C PRO A 110 -21.18 11.51 17.06
N GLU A 111 -21.43 11.81 18.34
CA GLU A 111 -21.64 10.79 19.37
C GLU A 111 -22.99 10.10 19.23
N GLU A 112 -23.99 10.77 18.64
CA GLU A 112 -25.33 10.20 18.52
C GLU A 112 -25.39 9.04 17.51
N PRO A 113 -26.09 7.93 17.80
CA PRO A 113 -25.98 6.67 17.08
C PRO A 113 -26.33 6.75 15.59
N VAL A 114 -27.36 7.49 15.22
CA VAL A 114 -27.83 7.61 13.83
C VAL A 114 -26.81 8.34 12.96
N GLY A 115 -26.22 9.43 13.48
CA GLY A 115 -25.18 10.18 12.80
C GLY A 115 -23.88 9.38 12.64
N ARG A 116 -23.47 8.65 13.70
CA ARG A 116 -22.31 7.73 13.63
C ARG A 116 -22.52 6.67 12.55
N GLN A 117 -23.66 6.01 12.55
CA GLN A 117 -23.96 4.99 11.54
C GLN A 117 -23.92 5.58 10.13
N ARG A 118 -24.58 6.71 9.89
CA ARG A 118 -24.58 7.37 8.58
C ARG A 118 -23.16 7.72 8.13
N ARG A 119 -22.34 8.30 9.02
CA ARG A 119 -20.96 8.66 8.71
C ARG A 119 -20.10 7.43 8.38
N THR A 120 -20.25 6.35 9.15
CA THR A 120 -19.56 5.08 8.92
C THR A 120 -19.92 4.51 7.54
N GLU A 121 -21.18 4.51 7.15
CA GLU A 121 -21.63 4.05 5.84
C GLU A 121 -21.11 4.92 4.69
N GLU A 122 -21.05 6.25 4.87
CA GLU A 122 -20.48 7.18 3.90
C GLU A 122 -18.99 6.93 3.71
N SER A 123 -18.25 6.76 4.81
CA SER A 123 -16.82 6.45 4.80
C SER A 123 -16.55 5.10 4.13
N ARG A 124 -17.30 4.06 4.48
CA ARG A 124 -17.21 2.72 3.86
C ARG A 124 -17.40 2.81 2.35
N ARG A 125 -18.46 3.47 1.88
CA ARG A 125 -18.72 3.65 0.44
C ARG A 125 -17.61 4.44 -0.25
N SER A 126 -17.05 5.44 0.40
CA SER A 126 -15.95 6.24 -0.14
C SER A 126 -14.67 5.41 -0.32
N LEU A 127 -14.32 4.61 0.69
CA LEU A 127 -13.17 3.69 0.65
C LEU A 127 -13.37 2.61 -0.43
N ALA A 128 -14.54 1.97 -0.48
CA ALA A 128 -14.85 0.96 -1.51
C ALA A 128 -14.72 1.53 -2.93
N ARG A 129 -15.21 2.75 -3.18
CA ARG A 129 -15.05 3.43 -4.47
C ARG A 129 -13.59 3.69 -4.84
N ARG A 130 -12.71 3.94 -3.86
CA ARG A 130 -11.27 4.09 -4.10
C ARG A 130 -10.68 2.81 -4.69
N TYR A 131 -10.94 1.66 -4.07
CA TYR A 131 -10.43 0.35 -4.52
C TYR A 131 -11.08 -0.10 -5.84
N ALA A 132 -12.36 0.18 -6.04
CA ALA A 132 -13.03 -0.06 -7.33
C ALA A 132 -12.42 0.80 -8.45
N GLY A 133 -12.06 2.04 -8.15
CA GLY A 133 -11.35 2.92 -9.07
C GLY A 133 -9.97 2.41 -9.45
N GLU A 134 -9.25 1.73 -8.55
CA GLU A 134 -7.98 1.07 -8.85
C GLU A 134 -8.17 -0.14 -9.77
N ALA A 135 -9.16 -1.01 -9.49
CA ALA A 135 -9.48 -2.15 -10.35
C ALA A 135 -9.82 -1.70 -11.78
N THR A 136 -10.55 -0.59 -11.93
CA THR A 136 -10.88 -0.04 -13.24
C THR A 136 -9.65 0.54 -13.94
N ARG A 137 -8.85 1.32 -13.23
CA ARG A 137 -7.69 2.04 -13.79
C ARG A 137 -6.57 1.12 -14.22
N TYR A 138 -6.34 0.04 -13.46
CA TYR A 138 -5.21 -0.87 -13.64
C TYR A 138 -5.65 -2.25 -14.15
N ARG A 139 -6.70 -2.27 -14.97
CA ARG A 139 -7.27 -3.48 -15.57
C ARG A 139 -6.27 -4.25 -16.42
N ASP A 140 -5.44 -3.55 -17.16
CA ASP A 140 -4.37 -4.10 -17.97
C ASP A 140 -3.28 -4.78 -17.13
N VAL A 141 -2.96 -4.19 -15.97
CA VAL A 141 -2.01 -4.79 -15.03
C VAL A 141 -2.60 -6.05 -14.38
N LEU A 142 -3.88 -6.02 -13.97
CA LEU A 142 -4.58 -7.20 -13.49
C LEU A 142 -4.56 -8.31 -14.55
N ALA A 143 -4.79 -8.00 -15.82
CA ALA A 143 -4.80 -8.98 -16.89
C ALA A 143 -3.45 -9.68 -17.09
N ARG A 144 -2.33 -9.01 -16.83
CA ARG A 144 -0.98 -9.62 -16.88
C ARG A 144 -0.81 -10.78 -15.88
N PHE A 145 -1.48 -10.73 -14.74
CA PHE A 145 -1.36 -11.73 -13.67
C PHE A 145 -2.51 -12.74 -13.63
N TYR A 146 -3.74 -12.29 -13.87
CA TYR A 146 -4.95 -13.10 -13.75
C TYR A 146 -5.47 -13.62 -15.10
N GLY A 147 -4.98 -13.09 -16.24
CA GLY A 147 -5.58 -13.27 -17.56
C GLY A 147 -6.82 -12.41 -17.77
N ASP A 148 -7.19 -12.20 -19.03
CA ASP A 148 -8.24 -11.23 -19.43
C ASP A 148 -9.61 -11.53 -18.84
N GLU A 149 -10.01 -12.81 -18.79
CA GLU A 149 -11.32 -13.21 -18.31
C GLU A 149 -11.50 -12.92 -16.82
N ARG A 150 -10.56 -13.38 -15.99
CA ARG A 150 -10.61 -13.15 -14.54
C ARG A 150 -10.43 -11.68 -14.21
N ALA A 151 -9.51 -11.01 -14.88
CA ALA A 151 -9.27 -9.57 -14.67
C ALA A 151 -10.52 -8.72 -14.93
N ARG A 152 -11.34 -9.04 -15.93
CA ARG A 152 -12.61 -8.33 -16.18
C ARG A 152 -13.58 -8.38 -15.02
N ASN A 153 -13.55 -9.46 -14.24
CA ASN A 153 -14.45 -9.71 -13.12
C ASN A 153 -13.93 -9.18 -11.78
N VAL A 154 -12.71 -8.64 -11.70
CA VAL A 154 -12.18 -8.01 -10.49
C VAL A 154 -12.89 -6.68 -10.24
N HIS A 155 -13.50 -6.54 -9.06
CA HIS A 155 -14.25 -5.34 -8.65
C HIS A 155 -13.40 -4.38 -7.82
N TYR A 156 -12.52 -4.91 -6.97
CA TYR A 156 -11.64 -4.14 -6.08
C TYR A 156 -10.19 -4.60 -6.25
N ALA A 157 -9.29 -3.64 -6.36
CA ALA A 157 -7.87 -3.94 -6.49
C ALA A 157 -7.00 -2.97 -5.70
N GLN A 158 -5.77 -3.40 -5.46
CA GLN A 158 -4.69 -2.56 -4.96
C GLN A 158 -3.49 -2.70 -5.88
N ALA A 159 -2.88 -1.57 -6.25
CA ALA A 159 -1.77 -1.55 -7.19
C ALA A 159 -0.48 -1.07 -6.52
N TYR A 160 0.66 -1.56 -7.03
CA TYR A 160 1.99 -1.29 -6.50
C TYR A 160 2.97 -1.02 -7.65
N GLU A 161 3.88 -0.07 -7.41
CA GLU A 161 5.00 0.25 -8.28
C GLU A 161 6.30 -0.26 -7.64
N LEU A 162 7.19 -0.89 -8.41
CA LEU A 162 8.48 -1.39 -7.91
C LEU A 162 9.44 -0.23 -7.64
N CYS A 163 10.05 -0.25 -6.46
CA CYS A 163 11.20 0.58 -6.17
C CYS A 163 12.45 -0.03 -6.81
N GLU A 164 13.22 0.78 -7.54
CA GLU A 164 14.41 0.32 -8.26
C GLU A 164 15.61 -0.03 -7.35
N TYR A 165 15.56 0.29 -6.04
CA TYR A 165 16.69 0.14 -5.13
C TYR A 165 16.76 -1.20 -4.41
N GLY A 166 15.65 -1.93 -4.34
CA GLY A 166 15.59 -3.27 -3.77
C GLY A 166 15.86 -4.36 -4.80
N ARG A 167 15.48 -5.58 -4.45
CA ARG A 167 15.51 -6.70 -5.40
C ARG A 167 14.50 -6.45 -6.53
N GLN A 168 14.94 -6.69 -7.75
CA GLN A 168 14.12 -6.59 -8.95
C GLN A 168 13.59 -7.99 -9.31
N PRO A 169 12.33 -8.32 -8.99
CA PRO A 169 11.77 -9.63 -9.24
C PRO A 169 11.33 -9.78 -10.69
N SER A 170 11.44 -11.00 -11.24
CA SER A 170 10.74 -11.37 -12.46
C SER A 170 9.23 -11.48 -12.23
N THR A 171 8.45 -11.53 -13.32
CA THR A 171 6.99 -11.76 -13.25
C THR A 171 6.64 -13.06 -12.50
N ASP A 172 7.43 -14.12 -12.70
CA ASP A 172 7.21 -15.40 -12.02
C ASP A 172 7.55 -15.34 -10.53
N GLU A 173 8.50 -14.52 -10.13
CA GLU A 173 8.78 -14.25 -8.72
C GLU A 173 7.66 -13.43 -8.08
N LEU A 174 7.13 -12.42 -8.78
CA LEU A 174 5.96 -11.65 -8.31
C LEU A 174 4.75 -12.57 -8.09
N LYS A 175 4.51 -13.52 -9.01
CA LYS A 175 3.43 -14.51 -8.84
C LYS A 175 3.58 -15.42 -7.63
N LYS A 176 4.79 -15.58 -7.09
CA LYS A 176 5.04 -16.33 -5.86
C LYS A 176 4.91 -15.47 -4.60
N LEU A 177 5.09 -14.16 -4.73
CA LEU A 177 5.05 -13.21 -3.63
C LEU A 177 3.64 -12.69 -3.34
N PHE A 178 2.76 -12.69 -4.33
CA PHE A 178 1.40 -12.19 -4.22
C PHE A 178 0.35 -13.29 -4.44
N PRO A 179 -0.85 -13.19 -3.86
CA PRO A 179 -1.93 -14.18 -3.97
C PRO A 179 -2.72 -14.02 -5.29
N PHE A 180 -2.16 -14.44 -6.42
CA PHE A 180 -2.83 -14.39 -7.72
C PHE A 180 -3.73 -15.59 -8.01
#